data_dc300e9afe995419d2f020eafdb8bb61
#
_entry.id   dc300e9afe995419d2f020eafdb8bb61
#
_cell.length_a   1.000
_cell.length_b   1.000
_cell.length_c   1.000
_cell.angle_alpha   90.00
_cell.angle_beta   90.00
_cell.angle_gamma   90.00
#
_symmetry.space_group_name_H-M   'P 1'
#
loop_
_entity.id
_entity.type
_entity.pdbx_description
1 polymer ?
#
loop_
_entity_poly.entity_id
_entity_poly.type
_entity_poly.pdbx_seq_one_letter_code
_entity_poly.pdbx_strand_id
1 'polypeptide(L)'
;IRVGLCRNELTTLKKTTVVTLISEVFPNFGLKKDEHYNYNPIEGKITFYNGSEIVFQELRHIPSDPNYTRLGGLLLTFAVIDEAGETEVKGKEILQSRIGRWRNESYNLKPLLIMTCNPSRNFLYDDFYLADKEGTMPYYRKFVNATGLDNPYLSDAYIENLKRTLSPAEVSRLLLGNWESQDDPDSLVSSEDIMEMYDHSISLNNSDTRYISADIAFKQDGCVLFVWEGNDVIDIIKVSKTEIVLDKIKETAKLYHVQTRYISYDSDGVGQFIRQYLKSAKPVINNGKVLKGENYINLKAQLYYKLGELIRDGKIKIKTPNYKKELEGELLCIKRKERGTSESKMEINSKADQKKLIGHSPDFSDAMAYKMIFEYTLGGFTRMI
;
A
#
# COMPACT_ATOMS: atom_id res chain seq x y z
N ILE A 1 2.39 6.60 -38.11
CA ILE A 1 2.40 5.72 -36.92
C ILE A 1 1.30 6.11 -35.93
N ARG A 2 0.89 5.18 -35.04
CA ARG A 2 -0.07 5.47 -34.01
C ARG A 2 0.50 5.04 -32.66
N VAL A 3 0.61 5.99 -31.75
CA VAL A 3 1.15 5.79 -30.39
C VAL A 3 0.02 5.79 -29.38
N GLY A 4 -0.05 4.78 -28.51
CA GLY A 4 -0.89 4.82 -27.33
C GLY A 4 -0.17 5.55 -26.21
N LEU A 5 -0.70 6.67 -25.71
CA LEU A 5 -0.25 7.32 -24.50
C LEU A 5 -1.26 6.99 -23.40
N CYS A 6 -0.81 6.23 -22.41
CA CYS A 6 -1.67 5.55 -21.45
C CYS A 6 -1.31 5.95 -20.03
N ARG A 7 -2.29 5.95 -19.16
CA ARG A 7 -2.14 6.04 -17.70
C ARG A 7 -3.31 5.32 -17.02
N ASN A 8 -3.23 5.09 -15.72
CA ASN A 8 -4.33 4.47 -14.98
C ASN A 8 -5.63 5.25 -15.17
N GLU A 9 -5.62 6.59 -14.98
CA GLU A 9 -6.79 7.45 -15.18
C GLU A 9 -6.62 8.43 -16.35
N LEU A 10 -7.61 8.45 -17.25
CA LEU A 10 -7.61 9.35 -18.42
C LEU A 10 -7.66 10.84 -18.04
N THR A 11 -8.39 11.17 -16.98
CA THR A 11 -8.50 12.55 -16.49
C THR A 11 -7.17 13.08 -15.98
N THR A 12 -6.43 12.26 -15.25
CA THR A 12 -5.10 12.59 -14.75
C THR A 12 -4.10 12.69 -15.89
N LEU A 13 -4.11 11.72 -16.84
CA LEU A 13 -3.29 11.77 -18.05
C LEU A 13 -3.46 13.11 -18.78
N LYS A 14 -4.71 13.55 -19.00
CA LYS A 14 -5.00 14.81 -19.71
C LYS A 14 -4.57 16.05 -18.94
N LYS A 15 -4.69 16.05 -17.60
CA LYS A 15 -4.35 17.20 -16.75
C LYS A 15 -2.86 17.35 -16.47
N THR A 16 -2.09 16.30 -16.57
CA THR A 16 -0.64 16.28 -16.25
C THR A 16 0.20 16.01 -17.50
N THR A 17 0.32 14.76 -17.91
CA THR A 17 1.22 14.31 -18.98
C THR A 17 0.96 14.99 -20.32
N VAL A 18 -0.32 15.11 -20.73
CA VAL A 18 -0.68 15.78 -21.99
C VAL A 18 -0.44 17.27 -21.93
N VAL A 19 -0.68 17.91 -20.81
CA VAL A 19 -0.38 19.34 -20.61
C VAL A 19 1.12 19.58 -20.79
N THR A 20 1.97 18.84 -20.07
CA THR A 20 3.43 18.95 -20.18
C THR A 20 3.92 18.67 -21.61
N LEU A 21 3.35 17.64 -22.26
CA LEU A 21 3.68 17.31 -23.64
C LEU A 21 3.43 18.47 -24.60
N ILE A 22 2.28 19.15 -24.46
CA ILE A 22 1.86 20.22 -25.36
C ILE A 22 2.51 21.57 -24.99
N SER A 23 2.63 21.88 -23.68
CA SER A 23 3.11 23.20 -23.24
C SER A 23 4.64 23.32 -23.20
N GLU A 24 5.35 22.20 -23.05
CA GLU A 24 6.80 22.20 -22.85
C GLU A 24 7.54 21.35 -23.88
N VAL A 25 7.16 20.05 -24.01
CA VAL A 25 7.92 19.13 -24.85
C VAL A 25 7.81 19.51 -26.33
N PHE A 26 6.62 19.69 -26.84
CA PHE A 26 6.43 20.02 -28.26
C PHE A 26 7.09 21.36 -28.65
N PRO A 27 6.93 22.45 -27.89
CA PRO A 27 7.65 23.68 -28.16
C PRO A 27 9.18 23.54 -28.16
N ASN A 28 9.74 22.75 -27.22
CA ASN A 28 11.19 22.50 -27.18
C ASN A 28 11.71 21.75 -28.41
N PHE A 29 10.85 20.99 -29.09
CA PHE A 29 11.15 20.37 -30.38
C PHE A 29 10.70 21.22 -31.58
N GLY A 30 10.30 22.48 -31.36
CA GLY A 30 9.85 23.37 -32.41
C GLY A 30 8.49 23.03 -33.02
N LEU A 31 7.72 22.14 -32.38
CA LEU A 31 6.39 21.76 -32.85
C LEU A 31 5.35 22.79 -32.39
N LYS A 32 4.57 23.30 -33.33
CA LYS A 32 3.52 24.30 -33.08
C LYS A 32 2.15 23.70 -33.39
N LYS A 33 1.19 24.02 -32.51
CA LYS A 33 -0.20 23.67 -32.73
C LYS A 33 -0.72 24.35 -34.01
N ASP A 34 -1.62 23.69 -34.72
CA ASP A 34 -2.24 24.15 -35.96
C ASP A 34 -1.27 24.35 -37.15
N GLU A 35 0.05 24.15 -36.95
CA GLU A 35 1.08 24.15 -37.97
C GLU A 35 1.69 22.76 -38.17
N HIS A 36 1.95 22.03 -37.11
CA HIS A 36 2.56 20.70 -37.12
C HIS A 36 1.64 19.61 -36.60
N TYR A 37 0.70 19.96 -35.72
CA TYR A 37 -0.25 19.02 -35.12
C TYR A 37 -1.57 19.69 -34.71
N ASN A 38 -2.63 18.89 -34.62
CA ASN A 38 -3.90 19.25 -34.03
C ASN A 38 -4.15 18.43 -32.76
N TYR A 39 -4.70 19.07 -31.73
CA TYR A 39 -5.12 18.43 -30.47
C TYR A 39 -6.63 18.43 -30.37
N ASN A 40 -7.25 17.22 -30.33
CA ASN A 40 -8.66 17.04 -30.08
C ASN A 40 -8.88 16.45 -28.68
N PRO A 41 -9.25 17.26 -27.65
CA PRO A 41 -9.46 16.80 -26.30
C PRO A 41 -10.70 15.92 -26.13
N ILE A 42 -11.70 16.04 -27.01
CA ILE A 42 -12.93 15.25 -26.98
C ILE A 42 -12.64 13.82 -27.43
N GLU A 43 -12.00 13.67 -28.58
CA GLU A 43 -11.56 12.36 -29.10
C GLU A 43 -10.41 11.75 -28.33
N GLY A 44 -9.72 12.54 -27.50
CA GLY A 44 -8.56 12.10 -26.73
C GLY A 44 -7.38 11.75 -27.62
N LYS A 45 -7.07 12.61 -28.61
CA LYS A 45 -5.95 12.36 -29.54
C LYS A 45 -5.25 13.65 -30.00
N ILE A 46 -4.00 13.46 -30.39
CA ILE A 46 -3.21 14.43 -31.17
C ILE A 46 -2.96 13.82 -32.54
N THR A 47 -3.19 14.60 -33.60
CA THR A 47 -2.92 14.19 -34.98
C THR A 47 -1.88 15.12 -35.59
N PHE A 48 -0.78 14.57 -36.09
CA PHE A 48 0.27 15.28 -36.79
C PHE A 48 -0.05 15.37 -38.27
N TYR A 49 0.47 16.40 -38.97
CA TYR A 49 0.21 16.60 -40.39
C TYR A 49 0.77 15.49 -41.32
N ASN A 50 1.73 14.71 -40.86
CA ASN A 50 2.19 13.52 -41.56
C ASN A 50 1.26 12.30 -41.37
N GLY A 51 0.10 12.47 -40.76
CA GLY A 51 -0.87 11.43 -40.47
C GLY A 51 -0.52 10.51 -39.27
N SER A 52 0.53 10.84 -38.50
CA SER A 52 0.81 10.13 -37.26
C SER A 52 -0.14 10.60 -36.16
N GLU A 53 -0.42 9.72 -35.18
CA GLU A 53 -1.36 10.02 -34.11
C GLU A 53 -0.79 9.61 -32.75
N ILE A 54 -1.13 10.38 -31.70
CA ILE A 54 -1.05 9.96 -30.31
C ILE A 54 -2.49 9.82 -29.80
N VAL A 55 -2.88 8.62 -29.36
CA VAL A 55 -4.20 8.32 -28.80
C VAL A 55 -4.10 8.07 -27.31
N PHE A 56 -4.98 8.71 -26.52
CA PHE A 56 -4.96 8.62 -25.07
C PHE A 56 -5.83 7.46 -24.59
N GLN A 57 -5.31 6.65 -23.67
CA GLN A 57 -6.00 5.47 -23.18
C GLN A 57 -5.94 5.35 -21.66
N GLU A 58 -7.09 5.04 -21.06
CA GLU A 58 -7.22 4.69 -19.66
C GLU A 58 -6.94 3.21 -19.44
N LEU A 59 -6.13 2.90 -18.42
CA LEU A 59 -5.82 1.53 -18.01
C LEU A 59 -6.42 1.15 -16.66
N ARG A 60 -7.27 1.99 -16.09
CA ARG A 60 -7.94 1.72 -14.81
C ARG A 60 -8.76 0.44 -14.87
N HIS A 61 -8.67 -0.37 -13.82
CA HIS A 61 -9.60 -1.48 -13.62
C HIS A 61 -11.03 -0.97 -13.43
N ILE A 62 -11.96 -1.51 -14.22
CA ILE A 62 -13.38 -1.22 -14.11
C ILE A 62 -14.12 -2.52 -13.78
N PRO A 63 -14.85 -2.63 -12.65
CA PRO A 63 -15.51 -3.86 -12.26
C PRO A 63 -16.48 -4.42 -13.32
N SER A 64 -17.08 -3.56 -14.13
CA SER A 64 -17.96 -3.95 -15.26
C SER A 64 -17.20 -4.39 -16.52
N ASP A 65 -15.87 -4.16 -16.59
CA ASP A 65 -14.99 -4.56 -17.69
C ASP A 65 -13.66 -5.14 -17.16
N PRO A 66 -13.71 -6.25 -16.39
CA PRO A 66 -12.51 -6.82 -15.75
C PRO A 66 -11.50 -7.39 -16.74
N ASN A 67 -11.90 -7.60 -17.99
CA ASN A 67 -11.07 -8.12 -19.05
C ASN A 67 -10.54 -7.03 -19.99
N TYR A 68 -10.76 -5.75 -19.68
CA TYR A 68 -10.33 -4.61 -20.50
C TYR A 68 -10.80 -4.69 -21.96
N THR A 69 -12.03 -5.15 -22.20
CA THR A 69 -12.59 -5.33 -23.54
C THR A 69 -12.66 -4.03 -24.32
N ARG A 70 -12.75 -2.88 -23.62
CA ARG A 70 -12.69 -1.53 -24.20
C ARG A 70 -11.39 -1.25 -24.97
N LEU A 71 -10.30 -1.97 -24.67
CA LEU A 71 -9.03 -1.88 -25.40
C LEU A 71 -9.01 -2.79 -26.65
N GLY A 72 -10.03 -3.62 -26.84
CA GLY A 72 -10.05 -4.67 -27.86
C GLY A 72 -9.92 -4.17 -29.29
N GLY A 73 -10.41 -2.97 -29.59
CA GLY A 73 -10.36 -2.35 -30.91
C GLY A 73 -9.09 -1.55 -31.21
N LEU A 74 -8.15 -1.43 -30.28
CA LEU A 74 -6.94 -0.63 -30.47
C LEU A 74 -6.00 -1.30 -31.47
N LEU A 75 -5.47 -0.47 -32.38
CA LEU A 75 -4.41 -0.83 -33.32
C LEU A 75 -3.29 0.19 -33.13
N LEU A 76 -2.16 -0.22 -32.54
CA LEU A 76 -1.05 0.65 -32.16
C LEU A 76 0.25 0.21 -32.83
N THR A 77 1.11 1.16 -33.17
CA THR A 77 2.49 0.92 -33.57
C THR A 77 3.33 0.60 -32.33
N PHE A 78 3.23 1.45 -31.32
CA PHE A 78 3.82 1.27 -29.97
C PHE A 78 2.99 2.00 -28.92
N ALA A 79 3.31 1.83 -27.65
CA ALA A 79 2.63 2.50 -26.55
C ALA A 79 3.60 2.96 -25.47
N VAL A 80 3.17 3.97 -24.71
CA VAL A 80 3.80 4.48 -23.51
C VAL A 80 2.78 4.40 -22.38
N ILE A 81 3.15 3.82 -21.24
CA ILE A 81 2.37 3.88 -20.01
C ILE A 81 3.10 4.82 -19.04
N ASP A 82 2.49 5.94 -18.78
CA ASP A 82 2.96 6.88 -17.78
C ASP A 82 2.46 6.48 -16.39
N GLU A 83 3.32 6.55 -15.39
CA GLU A 83 3.07 6.05 -14.02
C GLU A 83 2.54 4.61 -14.01
N ALA A 84 3.27 3.71 -14.66
CA ALA A 84 2.88 2.29 -14.80
C ALA A 84 2.71 1.57 -13.47
N GLY A 85 3.28 2.10 -12.38
CA GLY A 85 3.08 1.61 -11.02
C GLY A 85 1.63 1.66 -10.53
N GLU A 86 0.80 2.54 -11.11
CA GLU A 86 -0.62 2.67 -10.81
C GLU A 86 -1.49 1.63 -11.54
N THR A 87 -0.95 0.92 -12.54
CA THR A 87 -1.74 0.05 -13.43
C THR A 87 -1.70 -1.40 -12.99
N GLU A 88 -2.78 -2.14 -13.27
CA GLU A 88 -2.80 -3.59 -13.07
C GLU A 88 -2.06 -4.32 -14.20
N VAL A 89 -1.45 -5.47 -13.87
CA VAL A 89 -0.78 -6.37 -14.83
C VAL A 89 -1.68 -6.69 -16.02
N LYS A 90 -2.95 -7.00 -15.75
CA LYS A 90 -3.93 -7.36 -16.80
C LYS A 90 -4.13 -6.25 -17.82
N GLY A 91 -4.24 -4.99 -17.37
CA GLY A 91 -4.36 -3.83 -18.25
C GLY A 91 -3.14 -3.67 -19.17
N LYS A 92 -1.93 -3.79 -18.60
CA LYS A 92 -0.67 -3.81 -19.36
C LYS A 92 -0.63 -4.93 -20.39
N GLU A 93 -0.99 -6.17 -20.03
CA GLU A 93 -0.96 -7.32 -20.94
C GLU A 93 -1.93 -7.14 -22.13
N ILE A 94 -3.14 -6.68 -21.85
CA ILE A 94 -4.12 -6.42 -22.91
C ILE A 94 -3.63 -5.30 -23.83
N LEU A 95 -3.10 -4.19 -23.30
CA LEU A 95 -2.50 -3.13 -24.10
C LEU A 95 -1.34 -3.67 -24.94
N GLN A 96 -0.44 -4.45 -24.37
CA GLN A 96 0.70 -5.04 -25.06
C GLN A 96 0.26 -5.91 -26.24
N SER A 97 -0.86 -6.60 -26.14
CA SER A 97 -1.43 -7.40 -27.25
C SER A 97 -1.98 -6.53 -28.40
N ARG A 98 -2.08 -5.20 -28.24
CA ARG A 98 -2.57 -4.24 -29.26
C ARG A 98 -1.44 -3.54 -30.00
N ILE A 99 -0.20 -3.68 -29.52
CA ILE A 99 1.00 -3.07 -30.12
C ILE A 99 1.49 -3.93 -31.30
N GLY A 100 2.07 -3.30 -32.30
CA GLY A 100 2.56 -3.97 -33.53
C GLY A 100 1.47 -4.21 -34.57
N ARG A 101 0.28 -3.63 -34.41
CA ARG A 101 -0.88 -3.84 -35.28
C ARG A 101 -1.17 -2.66 -36.22
N TRP A 102 -0.40 -1.58 -36.15
CA TRP A 102 -0.62 -0.40 -36.98
C TRP A 102 0.62 -0.03 -37.75
N ARG A 103 0.65 -0.47 -39.04
CA ARG A 103 1.69 -0.14 -40.04
C ARG A 103 3.14 -0.45 -39.62
N ASN A 104 3.36 -1.34 -38.67
CA ASN A 104 4.70 -1.72 -38.22
C ASN A 104 5.50 -2.34 -39.40
N GLU A 105 4.92 -3.26 -40.15
CA GLU A 105 5.55 -3.88 -41.32
C GLU A 105 5.87 -2.85 -42.40
N SER A 106 4.91 -1.94 -42.69
CA SER A 106 5.06 -0.93 -43.73
C SER A 106 6.25 0.01 -43.51
N TYR A 107 6.62 0.23 -42.25
CA TYR A 107 7.71 1.13 -41.88
C TYR A 107 8.88 0.41 -41.20
N ASN A 108 8.89 -0.92 -41.23
CA ASN A 108 9.90 -1.76 -40.55
C ASN A 108 10.15 -1.36 -39.08
N LEU A 109 9.08 -1.13 -38.33
CA LEU A 109 9.12 -0.72 -36.93
C LEU A 109 8.87 -1.91 -36.00
N LYS A 110 9.72 -2.07 -35.01
CA LYS A 110 9.51 -3.08 -33.97
C LYS A 110 8.41 -2.62 -33.00
N PRO A 111 7.54 -3.52 -32.55
CA PRO A 111 6.63 -3.24 -31.44
C PRO A 111 7.42 -2.82 -30.19
N LEU A 112 7.00 -1.76 -29.53
CA LEU A 112 7.67 -1.25 -28.33
C LEU A 112 6.63 -0.82 -27.29
N LEU A 113 6.83 -1.23 -26.04
CA LEU A 113 6.13 -0.72 -24.88
C LEU A 113 7.14 -0.03 -23.96
N ILE A 114 6.93 1.25 -23.70
CA ILE A 114 7.71 2.05 -22.75
C ILE A 114 6.85 2.26 -21.50
N MET A 115 7.44 2.10 -20.34
CA MET A 115 6.77 2.32 -19.05
C MET A 115 7.63 3.24 -18.19
N THR A 116 7.03 4.32 -17.68
CA THR A 116 7.65 5.18 -16.67
C THR A 116 7.01 4.90 -15.31
N CYS A 117 7.77 4.93 -14.25
CA CYS A 117 7.25 4.75 -12.90
C CYS A 117 8.24 5.23 -11.85
N ASN A 118 7.72 5.55 -10.68
CA ASN A 118 8.52 5.59 -9.45
C ASN A 118 8.70 4.16 -8.92
N PRO A 119 9.78 3.87 -8.15
CA PRO A 119 9.95 2.59 -7.48
C PRO A 119 8.71 2.19 -6.67
N SER A 120 8.19 0.99 -6.91
CA SER A 120 7.02 0.44 -6.20
C SER A 120 7.04 -1.09 -6.19
N ARG A 121 6.55 -1.70 -5.10
CA ARG A 121 6.51 -3.16 -4.89
C ARG A 121 5.30 -3.79 -5.60
N ASN A 122 5.35 -3.82 -6.94
CA ASN A 122 4.36 -4.46 -7.79
C ASN A 122 5.07 -5.25 -8.90
N PHE A 123 4.36 -5.60 -9.98
CA PHE A 123 4.93 -6.35 -11.10
C PHE A 123 6.18 -5.71 -11.73
N LEU A 124 6.37 -4.40 -11.57
CA LEU A 124 7.56 -3.71 -12.09
C LEU A 124 8.80 -4.05 -11.25
N TYR A 125 8.62 -4.27 -9.96
CA TYR A 125 9.71 -4.70 -9.08
C TYR A 125 10.20 -6.08 -9.48
N ASP A 126 9.31 -7.06 -9.59
CA ASP A 126 9.68 -8.45 -9.89
C ASP A 126 10.12 -8.62 -11.34
N ASP A 127 9.32 -8.10 -12.29
CA ASP A 127 9.50 -8.30 -13.73
C ASP A 127 10.67 -7.51 -14.33
N PHE A 128 11.09 -6.40 -13.69
CA PHE A 128 12.11 -5.51 -14.22
C PHE A 128 13.27 -5.27 -13.25
N TYR A 129 13.04 -4.68 -12.08
CA TYR A 129 14.12 -4.33 -11.17
C TYR A 129 14.85 -5.57 -10.65
N LEU A 130 14.13 -6.54 -10.08
CA LEU A 130 14.73 -7.75 -9.53
C LEU A 130 15.35 -8.62 -10.63
N ALA A 131 14.64 -8.77 -11.77
CA ALA A 131 15.15 -9.51 -12.91
C ALA A 131 16.44 -8.90 -13.51
N ASP A 132 16.58 -7.57 -13.51
CA ASP A 132 17.82 -6.88 -13.91
C ASP A 132 18.94 -7.12 -12.91
N LYS A 133 18.65 -6.94 -11.62
CA LYS A 133 19.57 -7.14 -10.50
C LYS A 133 20.13 -8.57 -10.45
N GLU A 134 19.31 -9.57 -10.73
CA GLU A 134 19.66 -10.99 -10.74
C GLU A 134 20.22 -11.47 -12.09
N GLY A 135 20.22 -10.63 -13.11
CA GLY A 135 20.67 -11.01 -14.47
C GLY A 135 19.76 -12.03 -15.16
N THR A 136 18.49 -12.12 -14.73
CA THR A 136 17.48 -13.06 -15.26
C THR A 136 16.54 -12.41 -16.28
N MET A 137 16.78 -11.13 -16.61
CA MET A 137 15.91 -10.37 -17.51
C MET A 137 15.89 -10.97 -18.93
N PRO A 138 14.69 -11.19 -19.51
CA PRO A 138 14.57 -11.65 -20.88
C PRO A 138 15.18 -10.65 -21.88
N TYR A 139 15.85 -11.13 -22.93
CA TYR A 139 16.56 -10.31 -23.92
C TYR A 139 15.71 -9.24 -24.61
N TYR A 140 14.38 -9.38 -24.62
CA TYR A 140 13.44 -8.43 -25.22
C TYR A 140 12.95 -7.36 -24.23
N ARG A 141 13.38 -7.39 -22.99
CA ARG A 141 13.11 -6.38 -21.96
C ARG A 141 14.38 -5.62 -21.62
N LYS A 142 14.21 -4.38 -21.17
CA LYS A 142 15.29 -3.56 -20.62
C LYS A 142 14.77 -2.75 -19.45
N PHE A 143 15.53 -2.72 -18.39
CA PHE A 143 15.32 -1.82 -17.28
C PHE A 143 16.33 -0.66 -17.36
N VAL A 144 15.88 0.54 -17.08
CA VAL A 144 16.71 1.75 -16.98
C VAL A 144 16.39 2.42 -15.68
N ASN A 145 17.31 2.35 -14.71
CA ASN A 145 17.19 3.11 -13.50
C ASN A 145 17.61 4.56 -13.76
N ALA A 146 16.73 5.50 -13.46
CA ALA A 146 16.98 6.93 -13.52
C ALA A 146 16.61 7.55 -12.17
N THR A 147 17.45 8.43 -11.67
CA THR A 147 17.24 9.12 -10.41
C THR A 147 16.90 10.58 -10.64
N GLY A 148 16.30 11.25 -9.64
CA GLY A 148 16.10 12.68 -9.73
C GLY A 148 17.42 13.46 -9.90
N LEU A 149 18.52 12.92 -9.40
CA LEU A 149 19.85 13.54 -9.51
C LEU A 149 20.44 13.48 -10.92
N ASP A 150 19.94 12.57 -11.78
CA ASP A 150 20.34 12.49 -13.19
C ASP A 150 19.68 13.61 -14.03
N ASN A 151 18.72 14.35 -13.47
CA ASN A 151 18.04 15.42 -14.17
C ASN A 151 18.80 16.76 -13.99
N PRO A 152 19.49 17.26 -15.02
CA PRO A 152 20.29 18.48 -14.91
C PRO A 152 19.46 19.77 -14.74
N TYR A 153 18.12 19.67 -14.88
CA TYR A 153 17.21 20.81 -14.76
C TYR A 153 16.60 20.95 -13.36
N LEU A 154 16.84 19.99 -12.45
CA LEU A 154 16.41 20.12 -11.06
C LEU A 154 17.30 21.11 -10.32
N SER A 155 16.69 22.12 -9.70
CA SER A 155 17.43 23.08 -8.87
C SER A 155 17.76 22.48 -7.50
N ASP A 156 18.90 22.91 -6.93
CA ASP A 156 19.29 22.53 -5.55
C ASP A 156 18.21 22.91 -4.54
N ALA A 157 17.55 24.07 -4.73
CA ALA A 157 16.45 24.52 -3.88
C ALA A 157 15.26 23.56 -3.88
N TYR A 158 14.95 22.94 -5.03
CA TYR A 158 13.91 21.93 -5.13
C TYR A 158 14.31 20.65 -4.40
N ILE A 159 15.55 20.19 -4.58
CA ILE A 159 16.08 19.00 -3.91
C ILE A 159 16.06 19.19 -2.38
N GLU A 160 16.51 20.33 -1.90
CA GLU A 160 16.48 20.66 -0.47
C GLU A 160 15.05 20.77 0.08
N ASN A 161 14.11 21.28 -0.72
CA ASN A 161 12.71 21.30 -0.33
C ASN A 161 12.13 19.89 -0.22
N LEU A 162 12.43 18.99 -1.16
CA LEU A 162 12.02 17.58 -1.08
C LEU A 162 12.56 16.90 0.20
N LYS A 163 13.86 17.07 0.48
CA LYS A 163 14.49 16.50 1.68
C LYS A 163 13.91 17.03 2.99
N ARG A 164 13.32 18.22 2.97
CA ARG A 164 12.71 18.85 4.15
C ARG A 164 11.26 18.46 4.36
N THR A 165 10.53 18.13 3.28
CA THR A 165 9.09 17.88 3.29
C THR A 165 8.74 16.40 3.28
N LEU A 166 9.61 15.57 2.70
CA LEU A 166 9.39 14.12 2.58
C LEU A 166 10.16 13.36 3.67
N SER A 167 9.66 12.18 4.02
CA SER A 167 10.38 11.24 4.88
C SER A 167 11.69 10.78 4.20
N PRO A 168 12.70 10.33 4.97
CA PRO A 168 13.92 9.77 4.39
C PRO A 168 13.66 8.64 3.38
N ALA A 169 12.67 7.79 3.65
CA ALA A 169 12.27 6.69 2.78
C ALA A 169 11.67 7.21 1.45
N GLU A 170 10.80 8.21 1.50
CA GLU A 170 10.26 8.85 0.29
C GLU A 170 11.34 9.55 -0.52
N VAL A 171 12.28 10.24 0.14
CA VAL A 171 13.45 10.83 -0.53
C VAL A 171 14.28 9.74 -1.21
N SER A 172 14.55 8.63 -0.52
CA SER A 172 15.27 7.48 -1.06
C SER A 172 14.57 6.91 -2.28
N ARG A 173 13.26 6.75 -2.22
CA ARG A 173 12.44 6.22 -3.31
C ARG A 173 12.32 7.18 -4.49
N LEU A 174 11.90 8.42 -4.24
CA LEU A 174 11.50 9.36 -5.29
C LEU A 174 12.70 10.13 -5.88
N LEU A 175 13.68 10.49 -5.06
CA LEU A 175 14.84 11.25 -5.51
C LEU A 175 16.01 10.34 -5.91
N LEU A 176 16.26 9.27 -5.14
CA LEU A 176 17.39 8.36 -5.38
C LEU A 176 17.01 7.11 -6.17
N GLY A 177 15.74 6.95 -6.53
CA GLY A 177 15.26 5.81 -7.31
C GLY A 177 15.47 4.45 -6.62
N ASN A 178 15.40 4.42 -5.29
CA ASN A 178 15.66 3.21 -4.51
C ASN A 178 14.46 2.26 -4.56
N TRP A 179 14.60 1.15 -5.26
CA TRP A 179 13.60 0.08 -5.37
C TRP A 179 13.56 -0.85 -4.16
N GLU A 180 14.59 -0.83 -3.34
CA GLU A 180 14.66 -1.60 -2.09
C GLU A 180 13.99 -0.86 -0.92
N SER A 181 13.62 0.40 -1.10
CA SER A 181 12.78 1.10 -0.14
C SER A 181 11.47 0.32 -0.01
N GLN A 182 11.25 -0.27 1.16
CA GLN A 182 10.10 -1.15 1.40
C GLN A 182 8.79 -0.38 1.64
N ASP A 183 8.85 0.95 1.63
CA ASP A 183 7.72 1.79 1.98
C ASP A 183 6.79 2.00 0.79
N ASP A 184 5.68 1.29 0.83
CA ASP A 184 4.51 1.61 0.04
C ASP A 184 3.85 2.86 0.67
N PRO A 185 3.67 3.96 -0.08
CA PRO A 185 3.07 5.19 0.46
C PRO A 185 1.67 4.98 1.03
N ASP A 186 0.98 3.93 0.58
CA ASP A 186 -0.33 3.58 1.10
C ASP A 186 -0.27 2.74 2.37
N SER A 187 0.90 2.21 2.75
CA SER A 187 1.06 1.48 4.01
C SER A 187 0.82 2.38 5.22
N LEU A 188 0.20 1.83 6.27
CA LEU A 188 -0.02 2.58 7.51
C LEU A 188 1.29 2.85 8.26
N VAL A 189 2.28 2.00 8.08
CA VAL A 189 3.60 2.07 8.72
C VAL A 189 4.69 1.73 7.71
N SER A 190 5.88 2.27 7.93
CA SER A 190 7.06 2.00 7.13
C SER A 190 7.88 0.83 7.71
N SER A 191 8.80 0.30 6.92
CA SER A 191 9.77 -0.69 7.44
C SER A 191 10.69 -0.09 8.49
N GLU A 192 11.00 1.20 8.39
CA GLU A 192 11.82 1.92 9.39
C GLU A 192 11.06 2.02 10.72
N ASP A 193 9.78 2.41 10.69
CA ASP A 193 8.91 2.41 11.87
C ASP A 193 8.85 1.04 12.55
N ILE A 194 8.78 -0.05 11.74
CA ILE A 194 8.75 -1.41 12.25
C ILE A 194 10.11 -1.80 12.86
N MET A 195 11.23 -1.42 12.23
CA MET A 195 12.55 -1.66 12.78
C MET A 195 12.74 -0.94 14.11
N GLU A 196 12.24 0.30 14.23
CA GLU A 196 12.32 1.07 15.45
C GLU A 196 11.54 0.42 16.61
N MET A 197 10.48 -0.32 16.34
CA MET A 197 9.79 -1.10 17.39
C MET A 197 10.71 -2.13 18.07
N TYR A 198 11.71 -2.64 17.38
CA TYR A 198 12.69 -3.62 17.90
C TYR A 198 13.96 -2.96 18.45
N ASP A 199 14.09 -1.65 18.35
CA ASP A 199 15.19 -0.91 18.98
C ASP A 199 14.88 -0.64 20.46
N HIS A 200 15.70 -1.24 21.34
CA HIS A 200 15.52 -1.17 22.80
C HIS A 200 16.40 -0.12 23.45
N SER A 201 17.06 0.73 22.68
CA SER A 201 17.96 1.76 23.20
C SER A 201 17.25 2.80 24.09
N ILE A 202 15.94 2.97 23.89
CA ILE A 202 15.10 3.89 24.66
C ILE A 202 13.86 3.13 25.16
N SER A 203 13.75 2.89 26.46
CA SER A 203 12.51 2.40 27.08
C SER A 203 11.64 3.60 27.46
N LEU A 204 10.50 3.76 26.80
CA LEU A 204 9.56 4.87 27.03
C LEU A 204 8.45 4.51 28.02
N ASN A 205 8.44 3.30 28.56
CA ASN A 205 7.30 2.80 29.32
C ASN A 205 7.48 2.93 30.85
N ASN A 206 6.58 3.71 31.45
CA ASN A 206 6.41 3.82 32.91
C ASN A 206 5.07 3.20 33.39
N SER A 207 4.48 2.27 32.62
CA SER A 207 3.18 1.68 32.99
C SER A 207 3.32 0.21 33.38
N ASP A 208 2.97 -0.11 34.61
CA ASP A 208 2.91 -1.49 35.12
C ASP A 208 1.64 -2.23 34.69
N THR A 209 0.74 -1.59 33.94
CA THR A 209 -0.50 -2.22 33.50
C THR A 209 -0.24 -3.16 32.34
N ARG A 210 -0.62 -4.43 32.53
CA ARG A 210 -0.48 -5.46 31.50
C ARG A 210 -1.78 -5.74 30.79
N TYR A 211 -1.67 -6.05 29.48
CA TYR A 211 -2.81 -6.35 28.62
C TYR A 211 -2.57 -7.64 27.85
N ILE A 212 -3.65 -8.27 27.38
CA ILE A 212 -3.62 -9.32 26.36
C ILE A 212 -4.52 -8.87 25.24
N SER A 213 -4.04 -9.00 24.00
CA SER A 213 -4.88 -8.87 22.80
C SER A 213 -4.80 -10.15 21.97
N ALA A 214 -5.95 -10.63 21.47
CA ALA A 214 -6.07 -11.95 20.84
C ALA A 214 -6.83 -11.87 19.53
N ASP A 215 -6.25 -12.42 18.45
CA ASP A 215 -6.99 -12.80 17.27
C ASP A 215 -7.36 -14.28 17.36
N ILE A 216 -8.65 -14.58 17.19
CA ILE A 216 -9.21 -15.92 17.40
C ILE A 216 -9.79 -16.44 16.09
N ALA A 217 -9.08 -17.34 15.44
CA ALA A 217 -9.50 -17.90 14.16
C ALA A 217 -10.08 -19.30 14.27
N PHE A 218 -10.93 -19.71 13.29
CA PHE A 218 -11.51 -21.04 13.17
C PHE A 218 -10.69 -21.96 12.25
N LYS A 219 -10.52 -23.20 12.66
CA LYS A 219 -10.20 -24.40 11.84
C LYS A 219 -8.80 -24.61 11.27
N GLN A 220 -8.02 -23.65 10.83
CA GLN A 220 -6.67 -23.86 10.26
C GLN A 220 -5.71 -22.75 10.56
N ASP A 221 -6.22 -21.56 10.78
CA ASP A 221 -5.46 -20.39 11.18
C ASP A 221 -5.45 -20.38 12.70
N GLY A 222 -4.30 -20.49 13.35
CA GLY A 222 -4.18 -20.54 14.82
C GLY A 222 -4.59 -19.22 15.48
N CYS A 223 -4.80 -19.26 16.80
CA CYS A 223 -4.97 -18.05 17.60
C CYS A 223 -3.61 -17.40 17.85
N VAL A 224 -3.57 -16.07 17.80
CA VAL A 224 -2.39 -15.25 18.17
C VAL A 224 -2.71 -14.39 19.36
N LEU A 225 -1.86 -14.47 20.39
CA LEU A 225 -1.94 -13.67 21.61
C LEU A 225 -0.74 -12.73 21.70
N PHE A 226 -0.98 -11.47 21.93
CA PHE A 226 0.05 -10.50 22.33
C PHE A 226 -0.08 -10.19 23.82
N VAL A 227 1.02 -10.25 24.54
CA VAL A 227 1.12 -9.83 25.93
C VAL A 227 1.84 -8.49 25.99
N TRP A 228 1.25 -7.54 26.67
CA TRP A 228 1.73 -6.16 26.71
C TRP A 228 2.02 -5.71 28.15
N GLU A 229 3.00 -4.83 28.29
CA GLU A 229 3.23 -4.03 29.49
C GLU A 229 3.18 -2.55 29.06
N GLY A 230 2.08 -1.87 29.37
CA GLY A 230 1.77 -0.58 28.78
C GLY A 230 1.61 -0.68 27.25
N ASN A 231 2.55 -0.09 26.50
CA ASN A 231 2.64 -0.16 25.04
C ASN A 231 3.78 -1.06 24.54
N ASP A 232 4.51 -1.70 25.43
CA ASP A 232 5.56 -2.64 25.05
C ASP A 232 4.98 -4.05 24.90
N VAL A 233 5.25 -4.70 23.80
CA VAL A 233 4.98 -6.14 23.59
C VAL A 233 6.08 -6.93 24.29
N ILE A 234 5.71 -7.69 25.32
CA ILE A 234 6.65 -8.50 26.11
C ILE A 234 6.66 -9.97 25.70
N ASP A 235 5.57 -10.46 25.09
CA ASP A 235 5.52 -11.82 24.53
C ASP A 235 4.48 -11.93 23.40
N ILE A 236 4.72 -12.88 22.47
CA ILE A 236 3.83 -13.24 21.38
C ILE A 236 3.66 -14.76 21.38
N ILE A 237 2.43 -15.22 21.46
CA ILE A 237 2.08 -16.65 21.59
C ILE A 237 1.19 -17.05 20.42
N LYS A 238 1.64 -18.02 19.62
CA LYS A 238 0.81 -18.64 18.57
C LYS A 238 0.27 -19.98 19.04
N VAL A 239 -1.04 -20.16 18.97
CA VAL A 239 -1.74 -21.39 19.37
C VAL A 239 -2.29 -22.06 18.12
N SER A 240 -1.94 -23.33 17.91
CA SER A 240 -2.30 -24.08 16.69
C SER A 240 -3.67 -24.74 16.71
N LYS A 241 -4.34 -24.81 17.87
CA LYS A 241 -5.65 -25.47 18.05
C LYS A 241 -6.65 -24.55 18.72
N THR A 242 -7.79 -24.33 18.09
CA THR A 242 -8.85 -23.46 18.61
C THR A 242 -9.53 -24.03 19.85
N GLU A 243 -9.56 -25.33 20.06
CA GLU A 243 -10.21 -25.96 21.22
C GLU A 243 -9.58 -25.56 22.55
N ILE A 244 -8.32 -25.14 22.57
CA ILE A 244 -7.59 -24.75 23.78
C ILE A 244 -7.42 -23.25 23.94
N VAL A 245 -7.98 -22.44 23.01
CA VAL A 245 -7.75 -20.97 22.99
C VAL A 245 -8.17 -20.31 24.29
N LEU A 246 -9.36 -20.61 24.82
CA LEU A 246 -9.85 -20.04 26.07
C LEU A 246 -8.95 -20.38 27.26
N ASP A 247 -8.51 -21.63 27.34
CA ASP A 247 -7.64 -22.08 28.43
C ASP A 247 -6.28 -21.42 28.30
N LYS A 248 -5.77 -21.29 27.07
CA LYS A 248 -4.50 -20.58 26.82
C LYS A 248 -4.57 -19.10 27.19
N ILE A 249 -5.67 -18.42 26.88
CA ILE A 249 -5.89 -17.03 27.30
C ILE A 249 -5.87 -16.95 28.84
N LYS A 250 -6.56 -17.85 29.53
CA LYS A 250 -6.60 -17.88 31.00
C LYS A 250 -5.23 -18.20 31.62
N GLU A 251 -4.52 -19.19 31.08
CA GLU A 251 -3.14 -19.52 31.50
C GLU A 251 -2.20 -18.34 31.34
N THR A 252 -2.23 -17.70 30.16
CA THR A 252 -1.43 -16.51 29.86
C THR A 252 -1.78 -15.36 30.80
N ALA A 253 -3.07 -15.11 31.00
CA ALA A 253 -3.51 -14.07 31.94
C ALA A 253 -3.03 -14.32 33.37
N LYS A 254 -3.04 -15.59 33.82
CA LYS A 254 -2.50 -15.98 35.13
C LYS A 254 -0.99 -15.82 35.21
N LEU A 255 -0.26 -16.27 34.18
CA LEU A 255 1.20 -16.21 34.10
C LEU A 255 1.73 -14.76 34.16
N TYR A 256 1.08 -13.87 33.40
CA TYR A 256 1.49 -12.47 33.30
C TYR A 256 0.72 -11.53 34.23
N HIS A 257 -0.10 -12.09 35.14
CA HIS A 257 -0.93 -11.33 36.12
C HIS A 257 -1.85 -10.29 35.43
N VAL A 258 -2.45 -10.64 34.28
CA VAL A 258 -3.37 -9.77 33.55
C VAL A 258 -4.79 -9.94 34.07
N GLN A 259 -5.42 -8.86 34.50
CA GLN A 259 -6.83 -8.88 34.87
C GLN A 259 -7.73 -8.99 33.66
N THR A 260 -8.82 -9.75 33.74
CA THR A 260 -9.73 -10.02 32.60
C THR A 260 -10.23 -8.76 31.91
N ARG A 261 -10.42 -7.63 32.61
CA ARG A 261 -10.82 -6.34 32.02
C ARG A 261 -9.78 -5.72 31.08
N TYR A 262 -8.54 -6.19 31.10
CA TYR A 262 -7.43 -5.79 30.24
C TYR A 262 -7.14 -6.81 29.12
N ILE A 263 -8.09 -7.70 28.84
CA ILE A 263 -8.04 -8.63 27.72
C ILE A 263 -8.96 -8.11 26.63
N SER A 264 -8.44 -7.96 25.40
CA SER A 264 -9.22 -7.70 24.18
C SER A 264 -9.11 -8.89 23.24
N TYR A 265 -10.17 -9.17 22.49
CA TYR A 265 -10.19 -10.32 21.60
C TYR A 265 -11.15 -10.11 20.43
N ASP A 266 -10.88 -10.79 19.27
CA ASP A 266 -11.84 -10.85 18.18
C ASP A 266 -13.13 -11.53 18.62
N SER A 267 -14.23 -10.81 18.54
CA SER A 267 -15.57 -11.28 18.92
C SER A 267 -16.41 -11.69 17.70
N ASP A 268 -15.86 -11.64 16.50
CA ASP A 268 -16.56 -12.14 15.31
C ASP A 268 -16.51 -13.68 15.27
N GLY A 269 -17.60 -14.30 14.89
CA GLY A 269 -17.67 -15.78 14.79
C GLY A 269 -17.45 -16.50 16.11
N VAL A 270 -16.33 -17.24 16.25
CA VAL A 270 -16.02 -18.07 17.46
C VAL A 270 -15.83 -17.23 18.71
N GLY A 271 -15.32 -16.04 18.57
CA GLY A 271 -15.08 -15.17 19.72
C GLY A 271 -16.34 -14.87 20.55
N GLN A 272 -17.53 -15.02 19.97
CA GLN A 272 -18.78 -14.86 20.69
C GLN A 272 -18.92 -15.86 21.87
N PHE A 273 -18.42 -17.08 21.72
CA PHE A 273 -18.46 -18.09 22.79
C PHE A 273 -17.58 -17.72 23.97
N ILE A 274 -16.49 -16.99 23.74
CA ILE A 274 -15.54 -16.55 24.77
C ILE A 274 -16.18 -15.52 25.71
N ARG A 275 -17.12 -14.72 25.20
CA ARG A 275 -17.77 -13.65 25.95
C ARG A 275 -18.42 -14.12 27.26
N GLN A 276 -19.02 -15.31 27.28
CA GLN A 276 -19.65 -15.86 28.49
C GLN A 276 -18.64 -16.23 29.59
N TYR A 277 -17.40 -16.54 29.21
CA TYR A 277 -16.32 -16.97 30.12
C TYR A 277 -15.41 -15.81 30.55
N LEU A 278 -15.30 -14.76 29.71
CA LEU A 278 -14.47 -13.57 29.96
C LEU A 278 -15.36 -12.32 30.03
N LYS A 279 -16.28 -12.28 31.01
CA LYS A 279 -17.36 -11.27 31.08
C LYS A 279 -16.89 -9.82 31.11
N SER A 280 -15.73 -9.53 31.72
CA SER A 280 -15.16 -8.18 31.79
C SER A 280 -14.16 -7.84 30.69
N ALA A 281 -13.79 -8.79 29.83
CA ALA A 281 -12.91 -8.55 28.70
C ALA A 281 -13.59 -7.67 27.64
N LYS A 282 -12.79 -7.08 26.74
CA LYS A 282 -13.24 -6.17 25.69
C LYS A 282 -13.38 -6.94 24.36
N PRO A 283 -14.62 -7.28 23.94
CA PRO A 283 -14.82 -7.85 22.62
C PRO A 283 -14.61 -6.78 21.54
N VAL A 284 -13.88 -7.12 20.50
CA VAL A 284 -13.74 -6.32 19.28
C VAL A 284 -14.60 -6.93 18.19
N ILE A 285 -15.50 -6.14 17.62
CA ILE A 285 -16.31 -6.49 16.45
C ILE A 285 -15.77 -5.69 15.27
N ASN A 286 -15.14 -6.35 14.30
CA ASN A 286 -14.41 -5.69 13.21
C ASN A 286 -15.26 -4.68 12.44
N ASN A 287 -16.50 -5.05 12.09
CA ASN A 287 -17.45 -4.15 11.43
C ASN A 287 -18.28 -3.30 12.41
N GLY A 288 -17.90 -3.28 13.69
CA GLY A 288 -18.58 -2.53 14.73
C GLY A 288 -18.51 -1.00 14.52
N LYS A 289 -19.34 -0.31 15.31
CA LYS A 289 -19.40 1.16 15.29
C LYS A 289 -18.08 1.74 15.81
N VAL A 290 -17.60 2.78 15.14
CA VAL A 290 -16.44 3.56 15.58
C VAL A 290 -16.66 4.20 16.93
N LEU A 291 -15.59 4.31 17.70
CA LEU A 291 -15.59 4.92 19.03
C LEU A 291 -15.37 6.44 18.92
N LYS A 292 -15.93 7.19 19.88
CA LYS A 292 -15.80 8.66 19.95
C LYS A 292 -16.25 9.43 18.69
N GLY A 293 -16.95 8.78 17.76
CA GLY A 293 -17.49 9.43 16.56
C GLY A 293 -16.45 9.86 15.53
N GLU A 294 -15.26 9.26 15.55
CA GLU A 294 -14.19 9.57 14.60
C GLU A 294 -14.54 9.13 13.15
N ASN A 295 -13.85 9.67 12.14
CA ASN A 295 -14.17 9.50 10.73
C ASN A 295 -13.58 8.24 10.11
N TYR A 296 -13.95 7.06 10.62
CA TYR A 296 -13.56 5.75 10.06
C TYR A 296 -14.78 4.98 9.57
N ILE A 297 -14.56 4.03 8.65
CA ILE A 297 -15.66 3.22 8.11
C ILE A 297 -16.21 2.23 9.14
N ASN A 298 -15.33 1.66 9.95
CA ASN A 298 -15.65 0.67 10.98
C ASN A 298 -14.60 0.68 12.11
N LEU A 299 -14.85 -0.11 13.16
CA LEU A 299 -13.96 -0.22 14.30
C LEU A 299 -12.58 -0.79 13.92
N LYS A 300 -12.52 -1.79 13.03
CA LYS A 300 -11.24 -2.37 12.57
C LYS A 300 -10.32 -1.31 11.97
N ALA A 301 -10.83 -0.50 11.04
CA ALA A 301 -10.05 0.59 10.45
C ALA A 301 -9.56 1.56 11.52
N GLN A 302 -10.43 1.99 12.43
CA GLN A 302 -10.06 2.89 13.53
C GLN A 302 -8.91 2.34 14.37
N LEU A 303 -8.96 1.05 14.76
CA LEU A 303 -7.91 0.44 15.58
C LEU A 303 -6.58 0.33 14.83
N TYR A 304 -6.60 0.01 13.53
CA TYR A 304 -5.39 -0.03 12.71
C TYR A 304 -4.75 1.34 12.50
N TYR A 305 -5.54 2.39 12.26
CA TYR A 305 -5.01 3.75 12.16
C TYR A 305 -4.39 4.21 13.47
N LYS A 306 -5.01 3.84 14.63
CA LYS A 306 -4.44 4.13 15.95
C LYS A 306 -3.15 3.36 16.20
N LEU A 307 -3.10 2.09 15.80
CA LEU A 307 -1.88 1.29 15.86
C LEU A 307 -0.76 1.93 15.03
N GLY A 308 -1.05 2.28 13.77
CA GLY A 308 -0.08 2.94 12.90
C GLY A 308 0.41 4.29 13.44
N GLU A 309 -0.46 5.08 14.06
CA GLU A 309 -0.07 6.32 14.75
C GLU A 309 0.95 6.05 15.86
N LEU A 310 0.66 5.10 16.75
CA LEU A 310 1.53 4.79 17.88
C LEU A 310 2.86 4.16 17.45
N ILE A 311 2.87 3.40 16.36
CA ILE A 311 4.11 2.85 15.77
C ILE A 311 4.98 3.99 15.21
N ARG A 312 4.43 4.85 14.36
CA ARG A 312 5.15 6.00 13.78
C ARG A 312 5.65 6.99 14.84
N ASP A 313 4.93 7.14 15.94
CA ASP A 313 5.34 7.97 17.08
C ASP A 313 6.43 7.29 17.95
N GLY A 314 6.91 6.09 17.59
CA GLY A 314 7.89 5.32 18.36
C GLY A 314 7.38 4.84 19.73
N LYS A 315 6.06 4.88 19.97
CA LYS A 315 5.44 4.57 21.27
C LYS A 315 5.21 3.09 21.52
N ILE A 316 5.45 2.23 20.55
CA ILE A 316 5.34 0.78 20.68
C ILE A 316 6.73 0.17 20.55
N LYS A 317 7.10 -0.68 21.50
CA LYS A 317 8.34 -1.46 21.45
C LYS A 317 8.03 -2.95 21.57
N ILE A 318 8.82 -3.79 20.91
CA ILE A 318 8.66 -5.25 20.94
C ILE A 318 9.90 -5.86 21.56
N LYS A 319 9.75 -6.43 22.76
CA LYS A 319 10.85 -7.00 23.56
C LYS A 319 11.18 -8.47 23.21
N THR A 320 10.31 -9.10 22.42
CA THR A 320 10.52 -10.49 21.98
C THR A 320 10.93 -10.54 20.50
N PRO A 321 11.90 -11.36 20.11
CA PRO A 321 12.26 -11.55 18.70
C PRO A 321 11.30 -12.50 17.95
N ASN A 322 10.38 -13.14 18.68
CA ASN A 322 9.48 -14.15 18.13
C ASN A 322 8.56 -13.55 17.06
N TYR A 323 8.40 -14.27 15.95
CA TYR A 323 7.48 -13.91 14.85
C TYR A 323 7.75 -12.53 14.21
N LYS A 324 8.99 -12.02 14.29
CA LYS A 324 9.36 -10.72 13.71
C LYS A 324 9.01 -10.64 12.24
N LYS A 325 9.38 -11.66 11.46
CA LYS A 325 9.20 -11.68 10.00
C LYS A 325 7.72 -11.73 9.61
N GLU A 326 6.94 -12.55 10.31
CA GLU A 326 5.50 -12.67 10.08
C GLU A 326 4.80 -11.34 10.38
N LEU A 327 5.08 -10.74 11.54
CA LEU A 327 4.49 -9.48 11.95
C LEU A 327 4.88 -8.33 11.01
N GLU A 328 6.14 -8.25 10.59
CA GLU A 328 6.62 -7.25 9.62
C GLU A 328 5.85 -7.35 8.29
N GLY A 329 5.76 -8.56 7.72
CA GLY A 329 5.01 -8.78 6.47
C GLY A 329 3.53 -8.41 6.60
N GLU A 330 2.91 -8.74 7.73
CA GLU A 330 1.50 -8.41 7.97
C GLU A 330 1.26 -6.91 8.20
N LEU A 331 2.12 -6.21 8.92
CA LEU A 331 1.99 -4.76 9.13
C LEU A 331 2.16 -3.99 7.82
N LEU A 332 3.11 -4.39 6.98
CA LEU A 332 3.35 -3.75 5.68
C LEU A 332 2.23 -4.01 4.66
N CYS A 333 1.44 -5.07 4.82
CA CYS A 333 0.32 -5.34 3.92
C CYS A 333 -0.93 -4.51 4.22
N ILE A 334 -0.98 -3.82 5.37
CA ILE A 334 -2.12 -2.97 5.75
C ILE A 334 -1.97 -1.61 5.08
N LYS A 335 -2.85 -1.34 4.11
CA LYS A 335 -2.80 -0.14 3.30
C LYS A 335 -3.99 0.77 3.54
N ARG A 336 -3.76 2.06 3.47
CA ARG A 336 -4.82 3.07 3.38
C ARG A 336 -5.60 2.84 2.09
N LYS A 337 -6.90 3.00 2.14
CA LYS A 337 -7.74 3.00 0.95
C LYS A 337 -8.30 4.38 0.75
N GLU A 338 -7.75 5.11 -0.23
CA GLU A 338 -8.27 6.42 -0.59
C GLU A 338 -9.63 6.28 -1.30
N ARG A 339 -10.62 6.97 -0.79
CA ARG A 339 -11.85 7.26 -1.52
C ARG A 339 -11.80 8.74 -1.88
N GLY A 340 -11.74 9.05 -3.15
CA GLY A 340 -11.45 10.31 -3.83
C GLY A 340 -12.21 11.60 -3.46
N THR A 341 -12.70 11.75 -2.22
CA THR A 341 -13.28 13.00 -1.71
C THR A 341 -12.86 13.23 -0.26
N SER A 342 -12.61 14.48 0.12
CA SER A 342 -12.24 14.90 1.47
C SER A 342 -13.26 14.56 2.57
N GLU A 343 -14.48 14.15 2.21
CA GLU A 343 -15.55 13.75 3.12
C GLU A 343 -15.66 12.22 3.31
N SER A 344 -14.85 11.43 2.61
CA SER A 344 -14.93 9.97 2.72
C SER A 344 -14.29 9.48 4.02
N LYS A 345 -14.94 8.46 4.63
CA LYS A 345 -14.44 7.82 5.84
C LYS A 345 -13.13 7.10 5.58
N MET A 346 -12.18 7.17 6.50
CA MET A 346 -10.92 6.45 6.44
C MET A 346 -11.15 4.94 6.49
N GLU A 347 -10.54 4.23 5.57
CA GLU A 347 -10.67 2.78 5.36
C GLU A 347 -9.29 2.15 5.19
N ILE A 348 -9.16 0.87 5.49
CA ILE A 348 -8.00 0.04 5.12
C ILE A 348 -8.40 -0.94 4.03
N ASN A 349 -7.41 -1.50 3.32
CA ASN A 349 -7.63 -2.54 2.32
C ASN A 349 -8.36 -3.75 2.93
N SER A 350 -9.12 -4.46 2.10
CA SER A 350 -9.93 -5.60 2.57
C SER A 350 -9.06 -6.78 3.03
N LYS A 351 -9.60 -7.62 3.93
CA LYS A 351 -8.92 -8.87 4.35
C LYS A 351 -8.59 -9.79 3.15
N ALA A 352 -9.39 -9.73 2.09
CA ALA A 352 -9.12 -10.46 0.85
C ALA A 352 -7.89 -9.92 0.10
N ASP A 353 -7.72 -8.59 0.05
CA ASP A 353 -6.56 -7.96 -0.56
C ASP A 353 -5.31 -8.21 0.27
N GLN A 354 -5.41 -8.11 1.61
CA GLN A 354 -4.31 -8.45 2.53
C GLN A 354 -3.84 -9.89 2.31
N LYS A 355 -4.77 -10.87 2.25
CA LYS A 355 -4.44 -12.28 1.97
C LYS A 355 -3.77 -12.48 0.61
N LYS A 356 -4.14 -11.74 -0.42
CA LYS A 356 -3.47 -11.81 -1.73
C LYS A 356 -2.03 -11.33 -1.66
N LEU A 357 -1.74 -10.32 -0.84
CA LEU A 357 -0.40 -9.74 -0.70
C LEU A 357 0.56 -10.66 0.05
N ILE A 358 0.09 -11.33 1.13
CA ILE A 358 0.96 -12.10 2.03
C ILE A 358 0.71 -13.62 2.00
N GLY A 359 -0.32 -14.10 1.29
CA GLY A 359 -0.62 -15.52 1.13
C GLY A 359 -1.40 -16.17 2.29
N HIS A 360 -1.63 -15.45 3.40
CA HIS A 360 -2.33 -15.93 4.59
C HIS A 360 -3.16 -14.83 5.27
N SER A 361 -3.90 -15.14 6.33
CA SER A 361 -4.58 -14.13 7.16
C SER A 361 -3.58 -13.30 7.95
N PRO A 362 -3.83 -11.99 8.18
CA PRO A 362 -2.97 -11.11 8.97
C PRO A 362 -3.27 -11.23 10.48
N ASP A 363 -3.11 -12.43 11.05
CA ASP A 363 -3.56 -12.77 12.40
C ASP A 363 -2.71 -12.09 13.49
N PHE A 364 -1.41 -11.88 13.24
CA PHE A 364 -0.52 -11.15 14.16
C PHE A 364 -0.87 -9.66 14.20
N SER A 365 -1.03 -9.04 13.05
CA SER A 365 -1.37 -7.61 13.00
C SER A 365 -2.81 -7.35 13.47
N ASP A 366 -3.77 -8.25 13.22
CA ASP A 366 -5.11 -8.19 13.77
C ASP A 366 -5.06 -8.25 15.31
N ALA A 367 -4.37 -9.24 15.89
CA ALA A 367 -4.19 -9.36 17.34
C ALA A 367 -3.53 -8.12 17.95
N MET A 368 -2.51 -7.57 17.27
CA MET A 368 -1.82 -6.35 17.71
C MET A 368 -2.76 -5.14 17.71
N ALA A 369 -3.58 -4.97 16.66
CA ALA A 369 -4.51 -3.86 16.52
C ALA A 369 -5.62 -3.89 17.60
N TYR A 370 -6.06 -5.06 18.04
CA TYR A 370 -7.12 -5.16 19.05
C TYR A 370 -6.75 -4.58 20.42
N LYS A 371 -5.46 -4.46 20.76
CA LYS A 371 -5.03 -3.73 21.97
C LYS A 371 -5.44 -2.27 21.92
N MET A 372 -5.53 -1.68 20.74
CA MET A 372 -5.83 -0.25 20.57
C MET A 372 -7.23 0.13 21.08
N ILE A 373 -8.13 -0.83 21.33
CA ILE A 373 -9.44 -0.55 21.96
C ILE A 373 -9.29 0.12 23.32
N PHE A 374 -8.20 -0.16 24.04
CA PHE A 374 -7.94 0.40 25.36
C PHE A 374 -7.55 1.88 25.30
N GLU A 375 -6.99 2.36 24.18
CA GLU A 375 -6.69 3.79 23.97
C GLU A 375 -7.98 4.64 23.92
N TYR A 376 -9.10 4.01 23.55
CA TYR A 376 -10.41 4.66 23.49
C TYR A 376 -11.28 4.43 24.74
N THR A 377 -11.09 3.33 25.45
CA THR A 377 -11.99 2.89 26.52
C THR A 377 -11.44 3.12 27.93
N LEU A 378 -10.12 3.28 28.08
CA LEU A 378 -9.47 3.56 29.38
C LEU A 378 -9.05 5.03 29.53
N GLY A 379 -9.23 5.86 28.51
CA GLY A 379 -8.92 7.29 28.53
C GLY A 379 -9.87 8.11 29.41
N GLY A 380 -9.64 8.12 30.71
CA GLY A 380 -10.37 8.92 31.71
C GLY A 380 -9.50 9.43 32.86
N PHE A 381 -8.18 9.27 32.83
CA PHE A 381 -7.27 9.85 33.81
C PHE A 381 -5.89 10.18 33.23
N THR A 382 -5.83 11.15 32.33
CA THR A 382 -4.59 11.91 32.18
C THR A 382 -4.72 13.09 33.14
N ARG A 383 -4.24 12.96 34.35
CA ARG A 383 -3.94 14.12 35.21
C ARG A 383 -2.81 14.90 34.50
N MET A 384 -3.12 16.11 34.05
CA MET A 384 -2.10 17.13 33.87
C MET A 384 -1.36 17.32 35.22
N ILE A 385 -0.08 17.10 35.20
CA ILE A 385 0.87 17.68 36.14
C ILE A 385 1.91 18.37 35.28
#